data_30d00b49471b7a6b3bc950b175db39cd
#
_entry.id   30d00b49471b7a6b3bc950b175db39cd
#
_cell.length_a   1.000
_cell.length_b   1.000
_cell.length_c   1.000
_cell.angle_alpha   90.00
_cell.angle_beta   90.00
_cell.angle_gamma   90.00
#
_symmetry.space_group_name_H-M   'P 1'
#
loop_
_entity.id
_entity.type
_entity.pdbx_description
1 polymer ?
#
loop_
_entity_poly.entity_id
_entity_poly.type
_entity_poly.pdbx_seq_one_letter_code
_entity_poly.pdbx_strand_id
1 'polypeptide(L)' 'MNYPKHKSEESIEDYLETILILNKRNNHVRSIDIATELGYSKPSVSVAMKNLKSREYITVSEDGYIQLTQEGLE' A
#
# COMPACT_ATOMS: atom_id res chain seq x y z
N MET A 1 8.27 20.39 -7.40
CA MET A 1 8.39 20.20 -6.74
C MET A 1 8.26 19.74 -6.05
N ASN A 2 8.31 19.50 -6.15
CA ASN A 2 8.06 19.02 -5.35
C ASN A 2 8.53 19.11 -4.19
N TYR A 3 8.51 19.61 -3.79
CA TYR A 3 8.77 19.80 -2.48
C TYR A 3 8.53 18.57 -1.73
N PRO A 4 9.24 18.39 -0.64
CA PRO A 4 9.11 17.18 0.10
C PRO A 4 7.73 17.08 0.60
N LYS A 5 7.14 16.00 0.29
CA LYS A 5 5.84 15.78 0.74
C LYS A 5 5.84 15.38 2.15
N HIS A 6 4.71 15.50 2.75
CA HIS A 6 4.56 15.06 4.09
C HIS A 6 4.47 13.59 4.09
N LYS A 7 5.40 12.97 4.69
CA LYS A 7 5.59 11.59 4.53
C LYS A 7 4.41 10.76 4.86
N SER A 8 3.76 11.03 5.98
CA SER A 8 2.75 10.07 6.40
C SER A 8 1.50 10.17 5.58
N GLU A 9 1.01 11.38 5.30
CA GLU A 9 -0.28 11.48 4.64
C GLU A 9 -0.21 11.17 3.19
N GLU A 10 0.81 11.69 2.53
CA GLU A 10 0.89 11.47 1.13
C GLU A 10 1.22 10.05 0.83
N SER A 11 2.00 9.42 1.69
CA SER A 11 2.34 8.04 1.48
C SER A 11 1.12 7.15 1.57
N ILE A 12 0.19 7.46 2.45
CA ILE A 12 -1.02 6.66 2.56
C ILE A 12 -1.78 6.68 1.25
N GLU A 13 -1.96 7.86 0.67
CA GLU A 13 -2.68 7.95 -0.59
C GLU A 13 -1.95 7.23 -1.70
N ASP A 14 -0.63 7.38 -1.75
CA ASP A 14 0.16 6.71 -2.76
C ASP A 14 0.05 5.20 -2.61
N TYR A 15 0.11 4.70 -1.39
CA TYR A 15 0.00 3.28 -1.17
C TYR A 15 -1.36 2.76 -1.59
N LEU A 16 -2.43 3.45 -1.19
CA LEU A 16 -3.77 2.98 -1.53
C LEU A 16 -4.01 2.99 -3.02
N GLU A 17 -3.54 4.03 -3.69
CA GLU A 17 -3.70 4.12 -5.13
C GLU A 17 -2.91 3.02 -5.83
N THR A 18 -1.69 2.79 -5.38
CA THR A 18 -0.86 1.75 -5.97
C THR A 18 -1.46 0.38 -5.76
N ILE A 19 -1.98 0.12 -4.57
CA ILE A 19 -2.62 -1.15 -4.30
C ILE A 19 -3.84 -1.35 -5.20
N LEU A 20 -4.62 -0.30 -5.37
CA LEU A 20 -5.77 -0.37 -6.25
C LEU A 20 -5.37 -0.74 -7.67
N ILE A 21 -4.36 -0.07 -8.19
CA ILE A 21 -3.88 -0.34 -9.54
C ILE A 21 -3.35 -1.76 -9.66
N LEU A 22 -2.55 -2.18 -8.70
CA LEU A 22 -1.96 -3.50 -8.76
C LEU A 22 -3.01 -4.59 -8.56
N ASN A 23 -4.00 -4.35 -7.71
CA ASN A 23 -5.07 -5.33 -7.51
C ASN A 23 -5.86 -5.55 -8.79
N LYS A 24 -5.99 -4.52 -9.63
CA LYS A 24 -6.69 -4.68 -10.88
C LYS A 24 -5.93 -5.52 -11.87
N ARG A 25 -4.60 -5.51 -11.77
CA ARG A 25 -3.77 -6.29 -12.67
C ARG A 25 -3.60 -7.72 -12.18
N ASN A 26 -3.62 -7.91 -10.87
CA ASN A 26 -3.14 -9.15 -10.30
C ASN A 26 -3.73 -9.34 -8.92
N ASN A 27 -4.17 -10.54 -8.62
CA ASN A 27 -4.75 -10.84 -7.32
C ASN A 27 -3.71 -11.23 -6.29
N HIS A 28 -2.44 -11.24 -6.66
CA HIS A 28 -1.38 -11.72 -5.78
C HIS A 28 -0.39 -10.61 -5.47
N VAL A 29 -0.89 -9.48 -5.02
CA VAL A 29 -0.06 -8.32 -4.73
C VAL A 29 0.54 -8.47 -3.34
N ARG A 30 1.85 -8.31 -3.25
CA ARG A 30 2.55 -8.36 -1.97
C ARG A 30 3.27 -7.04 -1.74
N SER A 31 3.79 -6.86 -0.52
CA SER A 31 4.48 -5.62 -0.21
C SER A 31 5.68 -5.38 -1.11
N ILE A 32 6.35 -6.44 -1.56
CA ILE A 32 7.49 -6.25 -2.46
C ILE A 32 7.03 -5.64 -3.79
N ASP A 33 5.86 -5.99 -4.26
CA ASP A 33 5.34 -5.40 -5.49
C ASP A 33 5.08 -3.92 -5.32
N ILE A 34 4.56 -3.55 -4.16
CA ILE A 34 4.30 -2.15 -3.87
C ILE A 34 5.60 -1.38 -3.75
N ALA A 35 6.59 -1.97 -3.06
CA ALA A 35 7.88 -1.32 -2.91
C ALA A 35 8.53 -1.09 -4.26
N THR A 36 8.46 -2.07 -5.14
CA THR A 36 9.04 -1.95 -6.46
C THR A 36 8.34 -0.87 -7.27
N GLU A 37 7.02 -0.88 -7.23
CA GLU A 37 6.24 0.08 -8.02
C GLU A 37 6.51 1.50 -7.57
N LEU A 38 6.62 1.74 -6.27
CA LEU A 38 6.80 3.08 -5.74
C LEU A 38 8.25 3.48 -5.58
N GLY A 39 9.16 2.53 -5.64
CA GLY A 39 10.57 2.83 -5.43
C GLY A 39 10.90 3.08 -3.98
N TYR A 40 10.13 2.53 -3.07
CA TYR A 40 10.35 2.71 -1.64
C TYR A 40 11.08 1.50 -1.08
N SER A 41 11.69 1.66 0.08
CA SER A 41 12.41 0.55 0.69
C SER A 41 11.41 -0.45 1.28
N LYS A 42 11.83 -1.70 1.37
CA LYS A 42 10.98 -2.74 1.94
C LYS A 42 10.58 -2.45 3.37
N PRO A 43 11.50 -2.02 4.25
CA PRO A 43 11.07 -1.71 5.62
C PRO A 43 10.02 -0.62 5.69
N SER A 44 10.15 0.41 4.86
CA SER A 44 9.17 1.48 4.84
C SER A 44 7.81 0.97 4.43
N VAL A 45 7.77 0.13 3.41
CA VAL A 45 6.51 -0.43 2.93
C VAL A 45 5.91 -1.35 3.97
N SER A 46 6.73 -2.14 4.64
CA SER A 46 6.22 -3.03 5.69
C SER A 46 5.54 -2.26 6.81
N VAL A 47 6.14 -1.17 7.23
CA VAL A 47 5.53 -0.35 8.28
C VAL A 47 4.23 0.25 7.77
N ALA A 48 4.22 0.74 6.55
CA ALA A 48 3.03 1.33 5.97
C ALA A 48 1.91 0.31 5.87
N MET A 49 2.23 -0.92 5.47
CA MET A 49 1.21 -1.94 5.34
C MET A 49 0.61 -2.30 6.70
N LYS A 50 1.42 -2.32 7.74
CA LYS A 50 0.90 -2.56 9.08
C LYS A 50 -0.07 -1.47 9.49
N ASN A 51 0.29 -0.22 9.18
CA ASN A 51 -0.59 0.90 9.50
C ASN A 51 -1.90 0.82 8.75
N LEU A 52 -1.84 0.54 7.46
CA LEU A 52 -3.05 0.45 6.66
C LEU A 52 -3.93 -0.70 7.12
N LYS A 53 -3.31 -1.81 7.49
CA LYS A 53 -4.07 -2.94 7.98
C LYS A 53 -4.76 -2.60 9.29
N SER A 54 -4.08 -1.91 10.19
CA SER A 54 -4.68 -1.56 11.48
C SER A 54 -5.82 -0.57 11.31
N ARG A 55 -5.82 0.22 10.25
CA ARG A 55 -6.92 1.12 9.94
C ARG A 55 -8.00 0.45 9.11
N GLU A 56 -7.80 -0.81 8.78
CA GLU A 56 -8.76 -1.60 8.01
C GLU A 56 -8.93 -1.09 6.59
N TYR A 57 -7.94 -0.41 6.06
CA TYR A 57 -7.95 -0.01 4.67
C TYR A 57 -7.55 -1.14 3.75
N ILE A 58 -6.82 -2.11 4.26
CA ILE A 58 -6.39 -3.27 3.49
C ILE A 58 -6.53 -4.52 4.33
N THR A 59 -6.58 -5.66 3.65
CA THR A 59 -6.44 -6.95 4.29
C THR A 59 -5.16 -7.60 3.78
N VAL A 60 -4.56 -8.43 4.61
CA VAL A 60 -3.38 -9.18 4.23
C VAL A 60 -3.63 -10.63 4.56
N SER A 61 -3.58 -11.48 3.56
CA SER A 61 -3.84 -12.90 3.77
C SER A 61 -2.66 -13.58 4.45
N GLU A 62 -2.83 -14.83 4.80
CA GLU A 62 -1.74 -15.59 5.42
C GLU A 62 -0.55 -15.70 4.48
N ASP A 63 -0.81 -15.70 3.19
CA ASP A 63 0.25 -15.77 2.20
C ASP A 63 0.87 -14.42 1.92
N GLY A 64 0.37 -13.36 2.55
CA GLY A 64 0.93 -12.03 2.36
C GLY A 64 0.33 -11.26 1.21
N TYR A 65 -0.79 -11.71 0.66
CA TYR A 65 -1.45 -11.00 -0.44
C TYR A 65 -2.29 -9.86 0.12
N ILE A 66 -2.18 -8.73 -0.52
CA ILE A 66 -2.76 -7.47 -0.06
C ILE A 66 -3.92 -7.08 -0.94
N GLN A 67 -5.04 -6.71 -0.33
CA GLN A 67 -6.21 -6.23 -1.06
C GLN A 67 -6.81 -5.05 -0.34
N LEU A 68 -7.38 -4.13 -1.11
CA LEU A 68 -8.09 -3.01 -0.53
C LEU A 68 -9.43 -3.46 0.02
N THR A 69 -9.82 -2.84 1.13
CA THR A 69 -11.15 -3.04 1.66
C THR A 69 -12.06 -1.93 1.11
N GLN A 70 -13.30 -1.97 1.51
CA GLN A 70 -14.24 -0.92 1.16
C GLN A 70 -13.75 0.43 1.70
N GLU A 71 -13.26 0.45 2.93
CA GLU A 71 -12.72 1.66 3.51
C GLU A 71 -11.52 2.19 2.73
N GLY A 72 -10.68 1.29 2.28
CA GLY A 72 -9.51 1.71 1.53
C GLY A 72 -9.84 2.30 0.19
N LEU A 73 -10.98 1.92 -0.38
CA LEU A 73 -11.39 2.45 -1.67
C LEU A 73 -11.98 3.84 -1.55
N GLU A 74 -12.44 4.20 -0.40
CA GLU A 74 -13.01 5.52 -0.20
C GLU A 74 -11.96 6.51 0.17
#